data_2cd877d811ea240c49344c19f2564244
#
_entry.id   2cd877d811ea240c49344c19f2564244
#
_cell.length_a   1.000
_cell.length_b   1.000
_cell.length_c   1.000
_cell.angle_alpha   90.00
_cell.angle_beta   90.00
_cell.angle_gamma   90.00
#
_symmetry.space_group_name_H-M   'P 1'
#
loop_
_entity.id
_entity.type
_entity.pdbx_description
1 polymer ?
#
loop_
_entity_poly.entity_id
_entity_poly.type
_entity_poly.pdbx_seq_one_letter_code
_entity_poly.pdbx_strand_id
1 'polypeptide(L)'
;RRHGVLPSGGELERARRASGWEKLYVGKGAAVKTVPGMRVDLGGMGKGFAVDRMAEILRKRGIRSFFIDSTSDVMAGAPPPGERGWRLLVDEGNGKNTVLLLSHAAVSTSGSARQMAKIGGAEYSHVLDPRTGLGMTEGRQVSVQAPSAALADALATAGNVMREEDFRSLAARLPGVSVPAFFRSSSRFAEGTQEQDGARRPR
;
A
#
# COMPACT_ATOMS: atom_id res chain seq x y z
N ARG A 1 1.02 -13.76 -13.52
CA ARG A 1 0.17 -14.63 -12.68
C ARG A 1 -0.53 -15.75 -13.48
N ARG A 2 -0.68 -15.61 -14.81
CA ARG A 2 -1.49 -16.56 -15.61
C ARG A 2 -0.79 -17.90 -15.93
N HIS A 3 0.51 -18.01 -15.81
CA HIS A 3 1.25 -19.16 -16.34
C HIS A 3 2.11 -19.92 -15.32
N GLY A 4 2.16 -19.52 -14.05
CA GLY A 4 2.96 -20.20 -13.02
C GLY A 4 4.47 -20.22 -13.31
N VAL A 5 4.93 -19.39 -14.26
CA VAL A 5 6.34 -19.25 -14.64
C VAL A 5 6.76 -17.79 -14.59
N LEU A 6 8.03 -17.56 -14.31
CA LEU A 6 8.62 -16.21 -14.37
C LEU A 6 8.77 -15.78 -15.83
N PRO A 7 8.66 -14.47 -16.12
CA PRO A 7 8.97 -13.95 -17.44
C PRO A 7 10.43 -14.22 -17.80
N SER A 8 10.67 -14.44 -19.10
CA SER A 8 12.02 -14.55 -19.63
C SER A 8 12.81 -13.24 -19.47
N GLY A 9 14.15 -13.31 -19.48
CA GLY A 9 14.99 -12.11 -19.42
C GLY A 9 14.66 -11.09 -20.51
N GLY A 10 14.35 -11.55 -21.73
CA GLY A 10 13.95 -10.67 -22.83
C GLY A 10 12.59 -9.99 -22.62
N GLU A 11 11.64 -10.68 -21.98
CA GLU A 11 10.33 -10.07 -21.59
C GLU A 11 10.50 -9.02 -20.50
N LEU A 12 11.29 -9.32 -19.48
CA LEU A 12 11.63 -8.38 -18.42
C LEU A 12 12.29 -7.12 -18.96
N GLU A 13 13.29 -7.29 -19.84
CA GLU A 13 14.00 -6.16 -20.43
C GLU A 13 13.08 -5.28 -21.29
N ARG A 14 12.20 -5.87 -22.10
CA ARG A 14 11.18 -5.11 -22.85
C ARG A 14 10.23 -4.35 -21.92
N ALA A 15 9.77 -4.99 -20.83
CA ALA A 15 8.90 -4.35 -19.87
C ALA A 15 9.60 -3.19 -19.15
N ARG A 16 10.86 -3.35 -18.76
CA ARG A 16 11.66 -2.28 -18.14
C ARG A 16 11.87 -1.10 -19.07
N ARG A 17 12.18 -1.33 -20.35
CA ARG A 17 12.29 -0.26 -21.36
C ARG A 17 10.98 0.51 -21.54
N ALA A 18 9.82 -0.15 -21.37
CA ALA A 18 8.51 0.47 -21.44
C ALA A 18 8.00 1.01 -20.09
N SER A 19 8.84 1.01 -19.03
CA SER A 19 8.49 1.50 -17.69
C SER A 19 9.40 2.65 -17.29
N GLY A 20 8.96 3.49 -16.35
CA GLY A 20 9.75 4.57 -15.79
C GLY A 20 8.97 5.88 -15.73
N TRP A 21 9.09 6.58 -14.61
CA TRP A 21 8.41 7.85 -14.37
C TRP A 21 8.83 8.93 -15.37
N GLU A 22 10.08 8.94 -15.77
CA GLU A 22 10.67 9.86 -16.76
C GLU A 22 10.02 9.77 -18.15
N LYS A 23 9.24 8.72 -18.39
CA LYS A 23 8.53 8.48 -19.67
C LYS A 23 7.05 8.84 -19.60
N LEU A 24 6.61 9.40 -18.47
CA LEU A 24 5.23 9.83 -18.25
C LEU A 24 5.19 11.32 -17.93
N TYR A 25 4.63 12.11 -18.82
CA TYR A 25 4.35 13.51 -18.57
C TYR A 25 2.92 13.67 -18.08
N VAL A 26 2.76 14.33 -16.93
CA VAL A 26 1.44 14.64 -16.37
C VAL A 26 1.27 16.16 -16.36
N GLY A 27 0.29 16.64 -17.10
CA GLY A 27 -0.05 18.05 -17.18
C GLY A 27 -1.51 18.31 -16.85
N LYS A 28 -1.95 19.57 -17.00
CA LYS A 28 -3.34 19.94 -16.75
C LYS A 28 -4.27 19.21 -17.74
N GLY A 29 -5.03 18.24 -17.19
CA GLY A 29 -6.06 17.52 -17.97
C GLY A 29 -5.55 16.42 -18.90
N ALA A 30 -4.24 16.12 -18.92
CA ALA A 30 -3.67 15.08 -19.75
C ALA A 30 -2.50 14.36 -19.12
N ALA A 31 -2.34 13.07 -19.47
CA ALA A 31 -1.13 12.30 -19.21
C ALA A 31 -0.62 11.74 -20.54
N VAL A 32 0.65 11.97 -20.85
CA VAL A 32 1.28 11.54 -22.11
C VAL A 32 2.36 10.50 -21.81
N LYS A 33 2.22 9.33 -22.40
CA LYS A 33 3.22 8.26 -22.38
C LYS A 33 4.13 8.42 -23.60
N THR A 34 5.44 8.53 -23.38
CA THR A 34 6.41 8.75 -24.47
C THR A 34 6.92 7.46 -25.11
N VAL A 35 6.58 6.33 -24.54
CA VAL A 35 7.02 5.01 -25.04
C VAL A 35 5.80 4.17 -25.44
N PRO A 36 5.75 3.62 -26.66
CA PRO A 36 4.72 2.68 -27.07
C PRO A 36 4.66 1.46 -26.14
N GLY A 37 3.45 0.97 -25.86
CA GLY A 37 3.25 -0.18 -24.99
C GLY A 37 3.33 0.10 -23.50
N MET A 38 3.73 1.29 -23.05
CA MET A 38 3.70 1.69 -21.66
C MET A 38 2.29 1.62 -21.08
N ARG A 39 2.15 0.98 -19.92
CA ARG A 39 0.89 0.92 -19.15
C ARG A 39 1.09 1.63 -17.83
N VAL A 40 0.04 2.27 -17.34
CA VAL A 40 -0.02 2.87 -16.01
C VAL A 40 -0.91 1.99 -15.15
N ASP A 41 -0.40 1.53 -14.03
CA ASP A 41 -1.15 0.79 -13.01
C ASP A 41 -1.27 1.69 -11.78
N LEU A 42 -2.50 1.96 -11.36
CA LEU A 42 -2.82 2.80 -10.20
C LEU A 42 -3.11 1.97 -8.94
N GLY A 43 -2.83 0.67 -8.94
CA GLY A 43 -3.11 -0.24 -7.83
C GLY A 43 -2.45 0.15 -6.51
N GLY A 44 -1.33 0.88 -6.56
CA GLY A 44 -0.62 1.36 -5.38
C GLY A 44 -1.11 2.69 -4.81
N MET A 45 -2.19 3.29 -5.38
CA MET A 45 -2.76 4.55 -4.86
C MET A 45 -4.27 4.68 -5.11
N GLY A 46 -4.85 3.79 -5.88
CA GLY A 46 -6.23 3.91 -6.34
C GLY A 46 -7.26 3.76 -5.24
N LYS A 47 -6.97 2.93 -4.23
CA LYS A 47 -7.85 2.75 -3.07
C LYS A 47 -7.87 4.02 -2.22
N GLY A 48 -6.68 4.54 -1.91
CA GLY A 48 -6.55 5.81 -1.18
C GLY A 48 -7.22 6.97 -1.92
N PHE A 49 -7.08 7.06 -3.24
CA PHE A 49 -7.80 8.05 -4.04
C PHE A 49 -9.32 7.91 -3.91
N ALA A 50 -9.87 6.71 -3.94
CA ALA A 50 -11.29 6.48 -3.75
C ALA A 50 -11.77 6.95 -2.36
N VAL A 51 -11.00 6.67 -1.31
CA VAL A 51 -11.25 7.13 0.05
C VAL A 51 -11.24 8.66 0.14
N ASP A 52 -10.29 9.33 -0.50
CA ASP A 52 -10.25 10.80 -0.57
C ASP A 52 -11.49 11.36 -1.26
N ARG A 53 -11.98 10.73 -2.34
CA ARG A 53 -13.22 11.13 -3.03
C ARG A 53 -14.45 10.95 -2.15
N MET A 54 -14.54 9.86 -1.38
CA MET A 54 -15.60 9.66 -0.40
C MET A 54 -15.60 10.77 0.68
N ALA A 55 -14.41 11.08 1.23
CA ALA A 55 -14.26 12.13 2.22
C ALA A 55 -14.67 13.52 1.67
N GLU A 56 -14.32 13.82 0.41
CA GLU A 56 -14.73 15.05 -0.26
C GLU A 56 -16.26 15.15 -0.39
N ILE A 57 -16.93 14.05 -0.77
CA ILE A 57 -18.40 14.01 -0.88
C ILE A 57 -19.05 14.29 0.47
N LEU A 58 -18.56 13.67 1.55
CA LEU A 58 -19.07 13.91 2.91
C LEU A 58 -18.91 15.39 3.30
N ARG A 59 -17.73 15.97 3.08
CA ARG A 59 -17.45 17.39 3.39
C ARG A 59 -18.36 18.33 2.59
N LYS A 60 -18.60 18.06 1.31
CA LYS A 60 -19.52 18.84 0.47
C LYS A 60 -20.96 18.80 0.94
N ARG A 61 -21.36 17.71 1.61
CA ARG A 61 -22.68 17.55 2.24
C ARG A 61 -22.76 18.09 3.67
N GLY A 62 -21.72 18.79 4.14
CA GLY A 62 -21.67 19.35 5.50
C GLY A 62 -21.28 18.35 6.60
N ILE A 63 -21.03 17.09 6.24
CA ILE A 63 -20.61 16.06 7.20
C ILE A 63 -19.12 16.22 7.44
N ARG A 64 -18.75 16.76 8.59
CA ARG A 64 -17.36 17.04 8.93
C ARG A 64 -16.74 15.96 9.83
N SER A 65 -17.51 15.41 10.77
CA SER A 65 -17.08 14.31 11.65
C SER A 65 -17.43 12.99 10.97
N PHE A 66 -16.42 12.26 10.55
CA PHE A 66 -16.55 10.96 9.87
C PHE A 66 -15.28 10.12 10.00
N PHE A 67 -15.46 8.82 9.87
CA PHE A 67 -14.38 7.85 9.77
C PHE A 67 -14.71 6.90 8.60
N ILE A 68 -13.85 6.86 7.62
CA ILE A 68 -13.96 5.97 6.46
C ILE A 68 -12.93 4.87 6.65
N ASP A 69 -13.37 3.62 6.61
CA ASP A 69 -12.51 2.44 6.63
C ASP A 69 -12.74 1.64 5.36
N SER A 70 -11.68 1.47 4.59
CA SER A 70 -11.63 0.67 3.36
C SER A 70 -10.54 -0.37 3.47
N THR A 71 -10.66 -1.27 4.44
CA THR A 71 -9.78 -2.41 4.74
C THR A 71 -8.33 -2.01 5.07
N SER A 72 -7.61 -1.41 4.14
CA SER A 72 -6.19 -1.03 4.28
C SER A 72 -5.98 0.48 4.31
N ASP A 73 -7.02 1.23 3.96
CA ASP A 73 -6.96 2.68 3.79
C ASP A 73 -8.06 3.33 4.63
N VAL A 74 -7.65 4.18 5.55
CA VAL A 74 -8.53 4.85 6.50
C VAL A 74 -8.40 6.35 6.33
N MET A 75 -9.53 7.08 6.44
CA MET A 75 -9.56 8.53 6.47
C MET A 75 -10.47 9.02 7.59
N ALA A 76 -9.91 9.83 8.48
CA ALA A 76 -10.64 10.52 9.53
C ALA A 76 -10.90 11.98 9.13
N GLY A 77 -12.13 12.45 9.32
CA GLY A 77 -12.50 13.85 9.32
C GLY A 77 -12.28 14.49 10.68
N ALA A 78 -13.15 15.44 11.07
CA ALA A 78 -13.15 16.00 12.41
C ALA A 78 -13.40 14.90 13.45
N PRO A 79 -12.89 15.03 14.68
CA PRO A 79 -13.16 14.08 15.76
C PRO A 79 -14.65 13.96 16.07
N PRO A 80 -15.07 12.87 16.74
CA PRO A 80 -16.40 12.83 17.35
C PRO A 80 -16.56 13.94 18.41
N PRO A 81 -17.80 14.40 18.68
CA PRO A 81 -18.03 15.39 19.72
C PRO A 81 -17.46 14.95 21.07
N GLY A 82 -16.67 15.82 21.70
CA GLY A 82 -16.04 15.56 23.00
C GLY A 82 -14.74 14.74 22.94
N GLU A 83 -14.37 14.22 21.77
CA GLU A 83 -13.17 13.42 21.59
C GLU A 83 -12.01 14.20 20.94
N ARG A 84 -10.79 13.76 21.16
CA ARG A 84 -9.58 14.38 20.58
C ARG A 84 -9.23 13.83 19.20
N GLY A 85 -9.82 12.70 18.80
CA GLY A 85 -9.55 12.01 17.55
C GLY A 85 -10.24 10.65 17.47
N TRP A 86 -10.26 10.08 16.31
CA TRP A 86 -10.67 8.71 16.05
C TRP A 86 -9.56 7.75 16.43
N ARG A 87 -9.88 6.71 17.16
CA ARG A 87 -8.89 5.70 17.60
C ARG A 87 -8.72 4.66 16.51
N LEU A 88 -7.50 4.56 15.97
CA LEU A 88 -7.11 3.52 15.01
C LEU A 88 -6.04 2.63 15.63
N LEU A 89 -6.28 1.32 15.63
CA LEU A 89 -5.27 0.33 15.99
C LEU A 89 -4.46 -0.03 14.76
N VAL A 90 -3.15 0.19 14.82
CA VAL A 90 -2.20 -0.16 13.76
C VAL A 90 -1.39 -1.35 14.23
N ASP A 91 -1.48 -2.46 13.52
CA ASP A 91 -0.63 -3.63 13.72
C ASP A 91 0.79 -3.32 13.22
N GLU A 92 1.78 -3.47 14.08
CA GLU A 92 3.19 -3.27 13.76
C GLU A 92 3.84 -4.47 13.06
N GLY A 93 3.09 -5.58 12.89
CA GLY A 93 3.58 -6.79 12.23
C GLY A 93 4.48 -7.69 13.09
N ASN A 94 4.74 -7.30 14.34
CA ASN A 94 5.59 -8.02 15.30
C ASN A 94 4.81 -8.53 16.53
N GLY A 95 3.48 -8.58 16.43
CA GLY A 95 2.57 -8.89 17.54
C GLY A 95 2.30 -7.71 18.46
N LYS A 96 2.85 -6.54 18.18
CA LYS A 96 2.54 -5.28 18.86
C LYS A 96 1.57 -4.45 18.06
N ASN A 97 0.82 -3.62 18.77
CA ASN A 97 -0.14 -2.71 18.18
C ASN A 97 0.07 -1.30 18.74
N THR A 98 0.02 -0.31 17.86
CA THR A 98 0.01 1.11 18.24
C THR A 98 -1.38 1.69 18.02
N VAL A 99 -1.86 2.48 19.00
CA VAL A 99 -3.10 3.25 18.87
C VAL A 99 -2.77 4.65 18.38
N LEU A 100 -3.29 5.00 17.21
CA LEU A 100 -3.23 6.36 16.69
C LEU A 100 -4.53 7.10 16.99
N LEU A 101 -4.43 8.39 17.30
CA LEU A 101 -5.56 9.31 17.35
C LEU A 101 -5.57 10.13 16.07
N LEU A 102 -6.55 9.87 15.21
CA LEU A 102 -6.65 10.49 13.89
C LEU A 102 -7.66 11.63 13.90
N SER A 103 -7.25 12.75 13.36
CA SER A 103 -8.09 13.90 13.05
C SER A 103 -7.60 14.55 11.77
N HIS A 104 -8.47 14.70 10.78
CA HIS A 104 -8.13 15.27 9.47
C HIS A 104 -6.89 14.60 8.83
N ALA A 105 -6.79 13.29 8.98
CA ALA A 105 -5.64 12.51 8.51
C ALA A 105 -6.08 11.15 7.97
N ALA A 106 -5.26 10.59 7.11
CA ALA A 106 -5.42 9.25 6.58
C ALA A 106 -4.31 8.33 7.06
N VAL A 107 -4.58 7.04 7.12
CA VAL A 107 -3.58 5.98 7.30
C VAL A 107 -3.80 4.92 6.24
N SER A 108 -2.73 4.49 5.61
CA SER A 108 -2.74 3.31 4.73
C SER A 108 -1.71 2.30 5.20
N THR A 109 -2.08 1.03 5.12
CA THR A 109 -1.17 -0.09 5.40
C THR A 109 -1.03 -0.95 4.17
N SER A 110 0.18 -1.01 3.64
CA SER A 110 0.56 -1.91 2.55
C SER A 110 1.37 -3.07 3.08
N GLY A 111 0.98 -4.29 2.71
CA GLY A 111 1.68 -5.52 3.10
C GLY A 111 1.93 -6.42 1.91
N SER A 112 3.19 -6.82 1.70
CA SER A 112 3.57 -7.72 0.62
C SER A 112 3.13 -9.16 0.86
N ALA A 113 2.82 -9.54 2.11
CA ALA A 113 2.47 -10.90 2.50
C ALA A 113 1.05 -11.35 2.11
N ARG A 114 0.11 -10.42 1.88
CA ARG A 114 -1.30 -10.77 1.69
C ARG A 114 -1.66 -11.34 0.31
N GLN A 115 -0.84 -11.08 -0.71
CA GLN A 115 -1.07 -11.55 -2.08
C GLN A 115 0.23 -12.07 -2.68
N MET A 116 0.45 -13.36 -2.52
CA MET A 116 1.64 -14.05 -2.98
C MET A 116 1.33 -14.99 -4.14
N ALA A 117 2.32 -15.24 -4.99
CA ALA A 117 2.29 -16.27 -6.01
C ALA A 117 3.53 -17.17 -5.85
N LYS A 118 3.33 -18.48 -5.75
CA LYS A 118 4.44 -19.46 -5.70
C LYS A 118 4.83 -19.84 -7.12
N ILE A 119 6.07 -19.56 -7.49
CA ILE A 119 6.60 -19.81 -8.84
C ILE A 119 8.01 -20.39 -8.68
N GLY A 120 8.27 -21.57 -9.22
CA GLY A 120 9.60 -22.21 -9.17
C GLY A 120 10.11 -22.45 -7.76
N GLY A 121 9.24 -22.70 -6.78
CA GLY A 121 9.61 -22.90 -5.37
C GLY A 121 9.84 -21.62 -4.57
N ALA A 122 9.81 -20.44 -5.19
CA ALA A 122 9.89 -19.15 -4.52
C ALA A 122 8.54 -18.44 -4.49
N GLU A 123 8.32 -17.62 -3.48
CA GLU A 123 7.11 -16.81 -3.32
C GLU A 123 7.36 -15.37 -3.75
N TYR A 124 6.48 -14.85 -4.58
CA TYR A 124 6.54 -13.50 -5.12
C TYR A 124 5.29 -12.70 -4.74
N SER A 125 5.50 -11.54 -4.15
CA SER A 125 4.44 -10.60 -3.84
C SER A 125 3.84 -9.98 -5.12
N HIS A 126 2.62 -9.43 -4.98
CA HIS A 126 2.02 -8.57 -6.00
C HIS A 126 2.74 -7.21 -6.15
N VAL A 127 3.48 -6.78 -5.13
CA VAL A 127 4.31 -5.57 -5.18
C VAL A 127 5.59 -5.88 -5.93
N LEU A 128 5.81 -5.18 -7.04
CA LEU A 128 6.99 -5.38 -7.89
C LEU A 128 8.15 -4.53 -7.40
N ASP A 129 9.34 -5.12 -7.38
CA ASP A 129 10.59 -4.37 -7.23
C ASP A 129 10.96 -3.74 -8.59
N PRO A 130 10.98 -2.42 -8.71
CA PRO A 130 11.30 -1.75 -9.98
C PRO A 130 12.73 -2.01 -10.46
N ARG A 131 13.64 -2.44 -9.58
CA ARG A 131 15.03 -2.77 -9.90
C ARG A 131 15.15 -4.10 -10.63
N THR A 132 14.30 -5.06 -10.25
CA THR A 132 14.31 -6.41 -10.85
C THR A 132 13.17 -6.65 -11.83
N GLY A 133 12.06 -5.92 -11.68
CA GLY A 133 10.81 -6.16 -12.41
C GLY A 133 10.03 -7.39 -11.92
N LEU A 134 10.49 -8.04 -10.85
CA LEU A 134 9.85 -9.18 -10.21
C LEU A 134 9.15 -8.78 -8.92
N GLY A 135 8.22 -9.61 -8.45
CA GLY A 135 7.60 -9.43 -7.15
C GLY A 135 8.63 -9.48 -6.02
N MET A 136 8.39 -8.71 -4.96
CA MET A 136 9.18 -8.80 -3.73
C MET A 136 9.09 -10.21 -3.16
N THR A 137 10.22 -10.74 -2.68
CA THR A 137 10.33 -12.06 -2.03
C THR A 137 10.43 -11.98 -0.52
N GLU A 138 10.49 -10.77 0.03
CA GLU A 138 10.52 -10.51 1.47
C GLU A 138 9.15 -10.04 1.96
N GLY A 139 8.73 -10.52 3.13
CA GLY A 139 7.53 -10.01 3.82
C GLY A 139 7.79 -8.63 4.40
N ARG A 140 7.04 -7.65 3.95
CA ARG A 140 7.05 -6.30 4.53
C ARG A 140 5.64 -5.82 4.78
N GLN A 141 5.49 -5.03 5.84
CA GLN A 141 4.27 -4.28 6.13
C GLN A 141 4.68 -2.86 6.51
N VAL A 142 4.09 -1.89 5.83
CA VAL A 142 4.38 -0.48 6.06
C VAL A 142 3.07 0.25 6.24
N SER A 143 2.94 0.95 7.38
CA SER A 143 1.82 1.85 7.65
C SER A 143 2.30 3.29 7.57
N VAL A 144 1.56 4.11 6.85
CA VAL A 144 1.86 5.53 6.64
C VAL A 144 0.65 6.35 7.02
N GLN A 145 0.86 7.36 7.86
CA GLN A 145 -0.10 8.43 8.09
C GLN A 145 0.25 9.62 7.20
N ALA A 146 -0.76 10.21 6.56
CA ALA A 146 -0.59 11.36 5.65
C ALA A 146 -1.84 12.25 5.64
N PRO A 147 -1.77 13.48 5.09
CA PRO A 147 -2.94 14.37 4.96
C PRO A 147 -4.02 13.85 4.00
N SER A 148 -3.69 12.97 3.07
CA SER A 148 -4.64 12.33 2.15
C SER A 148 -4.42 10.82 2.08
N ALA A 149 -5.49 10.08 1.80
CA ALA A 149 -5.42 8.63 1.69
C ALA A 149 -4.65 8.18 0.44
N ALA A 150 -4.76 8.90 -0.67
CA ALA A 150 -3.98 8.63 -1.87
C ALA A 150 -2.47 8.73 -1.62
N LEU A 151 -2.03 9.75 -0.87
CA LEU A 151 -0.62 9.90 -0.49
C LEU A 151 -0.17 8.80 0.46
N ALA A 152 -1.00 8.46 1.46
CA ALA A 152 -0.71 7.37 2.40
C ALA A 152 -0.55 6.03 1.68
N ASP A 153 -1.48 5.68 0.76
CA ASP A 153 -1.48 4.43 -0.02
C ASP A 153 -0.23 4.35 -0.93
N ALA A 154 0.07 5.44 -1.66
CA ALA A 154 1.24 5.51 -2.51
C ALA A 154 2.56 5.33 -1.73
N LEU A 155 2.69 6.02 -0.60
CA LEU A 155 3.88 5.92 0.26
C LEU A 155 3.99 4.57 0.94
N ALA A 156 2.89 3.99 1.45
CA ALA A 156 2.90 2.66 2.05
C ALA A 156 3.35 1.60 1.03
N THR A 157 2.90 1.71 -0.23
CA THR A 157 3.34 0.85 -1.33
C THR A 157 4.84 1.06 -1.66
N ALA A 158 5.30 2.32 -1.72
CA ALA A 158 6.72 2.63 -1.96
C ALA A 158 7.62 2.10 -0.85
N GLY A 159 7.18 2.18 0.42
CA GLY A 159 7.91 1.65 1.58
C GLY A 159 8.18 0.15 1.50
N ASN A 160 7.32 -0.62 0.81
CA ASN A 160 7.55 -2.05 0.60
C ASN A 160 8.78 -2.36 -0.27
N VAL A 161 9.20 -1.45 -1.14
CA VAL A 161 10.33 -1.67 -2.06
C VAL A 161 11.59 -0.89 -1.70
N MET A 162 11.46 0.18 -0.93
CA MET A 162 12.58 1.02 -0.47
C MET A 162 13.31 0.37 0.71
N ARG A 163 14.58 0.75 0.92
CA ARG A 163 15.24 0.50 2.21
C ARG A 163 14.56 1.36 3.29
N GLU A 164 14.44 0.85 4.50
CA GLU A 164 13.74 1.55 5.59
C GLU A 164 14.32 2.94 5.86
N GLU A 165 15.65 3.06 5.91
CA GLU A 165 16.33 4.34 6.15
C GLU A 165 16.00 5.39 5.10
N ASP A 166 16.05 5.00 3.81
CA ASP A 166 15.74 5.88 2.68
C ASP A 166 14.27 6.29 2.71
N PHE A 167 13.39 5.35 3.05
CA PHE A 167 11.95 5.60 3.14
C PHE A 167 11.62 6.55 4.30
N ARG A 168 12.18 6.32 5.50
CA ARG A 168 12.00 7.22 6.64
C ARG A 168 12.55 8.62 6.36
N SER A 169 13.71 8.71 5.71
CA SER A 169 14.28 9.99 5.27
C SER A 169 13.38 10.72 4.27
N LEU A 170 12.76 9.99 3.32
CA LEU A 170 11.78 10.56 2.40
C LEU A 170 10.55 11.06 3.15
N ALA A 171 9.96 10.24 4.00
CA ALA A 171 8.75 10.56 4.76
C ALA A 171 8.94 11.79 5.65
N ALA A 172 10.10 11.91 6.31
CA ALA A 172 10.42 13.05 7.18
C ALA A 172 10.48 14.40 6.43
N ARG A 173 10.67 14.41 5.11
CA ARG A 173 10.68 15.62 4.29
C ARG A 173 9.29 16.03 3.79
N LEU A 174 8.28 15.18 3.98
CA LEU A 174 6.92 15.43 3.49
C LEU A 174 6.05 15.98 4.63
N PRO A 175 5.43 17.16 4.47
CA PRO A 175 4.60 17.76 5.50
C PRO A 175 3.42 16.85 5.89
N GLY A 176 3.23 16.65 7.19
CA GLY A 176 2.12 15.87 7.75
C GLY A 176 2.21 14.37 7.49
N VAL A 177 3.36 13.85 7.05
CA VAL A 177 3.61 12.43 6.87
C VAL A 177 4.36 11.85 8.07
N SER A 178 3.92 10.68 8.55
CA SER A 178 4.63 9.87 9.54
C SER A 178 4.53 8.39 9.22
N VAL A 179 5.43 7.59 9.78
CA VAL A 179 5.53 6.14 9.54
C VAL A 179 5.33 5.43 10.88
N PRO A 180 4.07 5.20 11.30
CA PRO A 180 3.75 4.56 12.57
C PRO A 180 4.21 3.11 12.67
N ALA A 181 4.25 2.38 11.55
CA ALA A 181 4.75 1.00 11.52
C ALA A 181 5.58 0.73 10.27
N PHE A 182 6.70 0.05 10.47
CA PHE A 182 7.52 -0.51 9.39
C PHE A 182 8.04 -1.87 9.87
N PHE A 183 7.46 -2.92 9.35
CA PHE A 183 7.84 -4.29 9.68
C PHE A 183 8.50 -4.97 8.48
N ARG A 184 9.57 -5.72 8.78
CA ARG A 184 10.24 -6.59 7.82
C ARG A 184 10.35 -7.97 8.46
N SER A 185 9.77 -8.99 7.83
CA SER A 185 9.96 -10.36 8.25
C SER A 185 11.40 -10.78 8.00
N SER A 186 12.04 -11.35 9.01
CA SER A 186 13.37 -11.95 8.87
C SER A 186 13.34 -13.29 8.14
N SER A 187 12.17 -13.93 8.06
CA SER A 187 11.97 -15.15 7.28
C SER A 187 11.61 -14.77 5.84
N ARG A 188 12.34 -15.29 4.86
CA ARG A 188 11.78 -15.49 3.52
C ARG A 188 10.52 -16.30 3.77
N PHE A 189 9.38 -15.92 3.20
CA PHE A 189 8.09 -16.54 3.47
C PHE A 189 8.24 -18.06 3.59
N ALA A 190 8.23 -18.56 4.84
CA ALA A 190 8.29 -19.98 5.13
C ALA A 190 6.94 -20.59 4.79
N GLU A 191 6.99 -21.85 4.40
CA GLU A 191 5.91 -22.73 4.00
C GLU A 191 4.62 -22.51 4.79
N GLY A 192 3.51 -22.42 4.04
CA GLY A 192 2.19 -22.07 4.55
C GLY A 192 1.81 -22.90 5.78
N THR A 193 1.41 -22.20 6.82
CA THR A 193 0.58 -22.76 7.85
C THR A 193 -0.71 -23.24 7.20
N GLN A 194 -0.88 -24.55 7.09
CA GLN A 194 -2.17 -25.15 6.78
C GLN A 194 -3.11 -24.75 7.93
N GLU A 195 -4.01 -23.80 7.67
CA GLU A 195 -5.21 -23.67 8.48
C GLU A 195 -5.98 -24.97 8.39
N GLN A 196 -6.03 -25.68 9.50
CA GLN A 196 -6.94 -26.79 9.71
C GLN A 196 -8.36 -26.22 9.72
N ASP A 197 -9.01 -26.29 8.55
CA ASP A 197 -10.46 -26.15 8.45
C ASP A 197 -11.09 -27.44 9.03
N GLY A 198 -11.45 -27.40 10.29
CA GLY A 198 -11.96 -28.50 11.07
C GLY A 198 -12.90 -28.09 12.20
N ALA A 199 -13.88 -27.23 11.92
CA ALA A 199 -15.01 -27.03 12.82
C ALA A 199 -16.32 -27.45 12.19
N ARG A 200 -16.64 -28.76 12.32
CA ARG A 200 -17.99 -29.29 12.11
C ARG A 200 -18.97 -28.57 13.01
N ARG A 201 -20.00 -27.94 12.43
CA ARG A 201 -21.20 -27.51 13.16
C ARG A 201 -21.98 -28.76 13.59
N PRO A 202 -22.41 -28.90 14.84
CA PRO A 202 -23.43 -29.89 15.22
C PRO A 202 -24.82 -29.44 14.74
N ARG A 203 -25.66 -30.44 14.51
CA ARG A 203 -27.05 -30.30 14.08
C ARG A 203 -27.93 -29.62 15.13
#